data_c97cdeb60cbe36f0dc86ceebaee4644f
#
_entry.id   c97cdeb60cbe36f0dc86ceebaee4644f
#
_cell.length_a   1.000
_cell.length_b   1.000
_cell.length_c   1.000
_cell.angle_alpha   90.00
_cell.angle_beta   90.00
_cell.angle_gamma   90.00
#
_symmetry.space_group_name_H-M   'P 1'
#
loop_
_entity.id
_entity.type
_entity.pdbx_description
1 polymer ?
#
loop_
_entity_poly.entity_id
_entity_poly.type
_entity_poly.pdbx_seq_one_letter_code
_entity_poly.pdbx_strand_id
1 'polypeptide(L)'
;QNWQPSPRAPEVKVEGGTGSRLLLKNGLIADGSGQSAFYGDVLINGEKIEVVTPREVAFDGKSIDCTGKVISPGFIDMHSHMDWVLPVNGHSRMKSPYTAQGITTFVGGNCGFGVAAFRPRSEFRDMLAMRVDGLYRLDWDTMDQYFTRIRRQGMTHNLVNLAGHGTTRTSMRGFKPTPLSPDEMREMLLLLEEALEQGAYGVSFGLQYEPGIFATMDELTQVADLVKRKDKILTVHMKAYSSLSGTYPLKLFGRPHNLLAIEDMLNLARKTGARLQLSHLIFVGSRTWNTCEEALMLIDQAISEGLDVQFDTYAYHCGTSIINVFFPEWFLARIPKAYDSQED
;
A
#
# COMPACT_ATOMS: atom_id res chain seq x y z
N GLN A 1 -25.80 -19.76 21.52
CA GLN A 1 -25.19 -20.80 22.37
C GLN A 1 -24.54 -20.11 23.55
N ASN A 2 -24.97 -20.44 24.77
CA ASN A 2 -24.41 -19.92 26.01
C ASN A 2 -22.99 -20.51 26.15
N TRP A 3 -21.98 -19.71 25.87
CA TRP A 3 -20.59 -20.07 26.10
C TRP A 3 -20.34 -20.19 27.62
N GLN A 4 -19.83 -21.33 28.05
CA GLN A 4 -19.27 -21.53 29.37
C GLN A 4 -17.76 -21.70 29.25
N PRO A 5 -16.95 -20.96 30.01
CA PRO A 5 -15.50 -21.15 29.99
C PRO A 5 -15.16 -22.57 30.45
N SER A 6 -14.32 -23.26 29.67
CA SER A 6 -13.72 -24.52 30.14
C SER A 6 -12.89 -24.28 31.40
N PRO A 7 -12.79 -25.25 32.33
CA PRO A 7 -11.90 -25.14 33.48
C PRO A 7 -10.49 -24.76 33.01
N ARG A 8 -9.99 -23.63 33.48
CA ARG A 8 -8.67 -23.15 33.06
C ARG A 8 -7.57 -24.05 33.64
N ALA A 9 -6.54 -24.25 32.82
CA ALA A 9 -5.30 -24.90 33.26
C ALA A 9 -4.61 -24.07 34.38
N PRO A 10 -3.64 -24.64 35.12
CA PRO A 10 -2.94 -23.94 36.20
C PRO A 10 -2.44 -22.55 35.81
N GLU A 11 -2.53 -21.63 36.77
CA GLU A 11 -2.14 -20.22 36.67
C GLU A 11 -0.69 -20.03 36.18
N VAL A 12 -0.47 -18.99 35.34
CA VAL A 12 0.88 -18.57 34.93
C VAL A 12 1.35 -17.45 35.86
N LYS A 13 2.40 -17.71 36.64
CA LYS A 13 3.03 -16.68 37.49
C LYS A 13 3.97 -15.81 36.65
N VAL A 14 3.87 -14.51 36.80
CA VAL A 14 4.72 -13.53 36.11
C VAL A 14 5.67 -12.89 37.14
N GLU A 15 6.96 -13.03 36.91
CA GLU A 15 8.00 -12.42 37.76
C GLU A 15 8.26 -10.96 37.31
N GLY A 16 8.59 -10.09 38.30
CA GLY A 16 9.03 -8.70 38.05
C GLY A 16 7.97 -7.62 38.29
N GLY A 17 8.39 -6.35 38.17
CA GLY A 17 7.56 -5.17 38.49
C GLY A 17 6.40 -4.95 37.53
N THR A 18 5.35 -4.25 38.01
CA THR A 18 4.08 -4.04 37.29
C THR A 18 4.01 -2.72 36.53
N GLY A 19 5.01 -1.84 36.63
CA GLY A 19 4.90 -0.42 36.23
C GLY A 19 4.59 -0.13 34.76
N SER A 20 5.04 -0.98 33.83
CA SER A 20 4.75 -0.82 32.39
C SER A 20 3.87 -1.93 31.80
N ARG A 21 3.34 -2.81 32.67
CA ARG A 21 2.58 -3.99 32.26
C ARG A 21 1.08 -3.76 32.27
N LEU A 22 0.39 -4.35 31.32
CA LEU A 22 -1.06 -4.38 31.19
C LEU A 22 -1.53 -5.78 30.88
N LEU A 23 -2.44 -6.33 31.68
CA LEU A 23 -3.08 -7.60 31.43
C LEU A 23 -4.43 -7.42 30.73
N LEU A 24 -4.59 -8.07 29.57
CA LEU A 24 -5.89 -8.27 28.92
C LEU A 24 -6.34 -9.68 29.29
N LYS A 25 -7.42 -9.82 30.07
CA LYS A 25 -7.87 -11.11 30.61
C LYS A 25 -9.21 -11.55 30.04
N ASN A 26 -9.44 -12.86 29.98
CA ASN A 26 -10.73 -13.49 29.65
C ASN A 26 -11.22 -13.25 28.22
N GLY A 27 -10.37 -12.82 27.26
CA GLY A 27 -10.79 -12.56 25.90
C GLY A 27 -10.72 -13.78 24.97
N LEU A 28 -11.44 -13.74 23.86
CA LEU A 28 -11.25 -14.67 22.74
C LEU A 28 -10.03 -14.18 21.93
N ILE A 29 -8.93 -14.88 22.01
CA ILE A 29 -7.67 -14.50 21.34
C ILE A 29 -7.69 -14.99 19.90
N ALA A 30 -7.60 -14.07 18.95
CA ALA A 30 -7.36 -14.32 17.52
C ALA A 30 -6.00 -13.72 17.17
N ASP A 31 -4.95 -14.52 17.23
CA ASP A 31 -3.55 -14.07 17.21
C ASP A 31 -2.99 -13.83 15.79
N GLY A 32 -3.77 -14.12 14.75
CA GLY A 32 -3.35 -13.97 13.36
C GLY A 32 -2.47 -15.11 12.82
N SER A 33 -2.23 -16.16 13.60
CA SER A 33 -1.43 -17.33 13.19
C SER A 33 -2.11 -18.24 12.16
N GLY A 34 -3.40 -18.01 11.88
CA GLY A 34 -4.23 -18.92 11.07
C GLY A 34 -4.79 -20.11 11.85
N GLN A 35 -4.45 -20.24 13.14
CA GLN A 35 -5.03 -21.24 14.03
C GLN A 35 -6.40 -20.79 14.57
N SER A 36 -7.17 -21.74 15.11
CA SER A 36 -8.45 -21.42 15.75
C SER A 36 -8.25 -20.49 16.94
N ALA A 37 -9.12 -19.48 17.05
CA ALA A 37 -9.13 -18.59 18.21
C ALA A 37 -9.42 -19.37 19.51
N PHE A 38 -8.83 -18.92 20.62
CA PHE A 38 -8.96 -19.55 21.92
C PHE A 38 -9.19 -18.52 23.03
N TYR A 39 -9.82 -18.91 24.13
CA TYR A 39 -9.99 -18.03 25.28
C TYR A 39 -8.74 -18.02 26.15
N GLY A 40 -8.33 -16.83 26.55
CA GLY A 40 -7.11 -16.69 27.31
C GLY A 40 -6.78 -15.25 27.72
N ASP A 41 -5.55 -15.09 28.14
CA ASP A 41 -5.01 -13.85 28.65
C ASP A 41 -3.80 -13.41 27.80
N VAL A 42 -3.62 -12.09 27.67
CA VAL A 42 -2.47 -11.47 27.03
C VAL A 42 -1.84 -10.47 27.99
N LEU A 43 -0.57 -10.66 28.33
CA LEU A 43 0.20 -9.71 29.11
C LEU A 43 1.09 -8.89 28.18
N ILE A 44 0.95 -7.57 28.28
CA ILE A 44 1.73 -6.58 27.52
C ILE A 44 2.71 -5.92 28.50
N ASN A 45 3.96 -5.75 28.08
CA ASN A 45 4.99 -5.05 28.85
C ASN A 45 5.60 -3.95 27.97
N GLY A 46 5.19 -2.70 28.19
CA GLY A 46 5.58 -1.58 27.33
C GLY A 46 5.14 -1.80 25.90
N GLU A 47 6.11 -1.94 24.98
CA GLU A 47 5.89 -2.14 23.54
C GLU A 47 5.90 -3.62 23.11
N LYS A 48 5.98 -4.55 24.07
CA LYS A 48 6.11 -6.00 23.77
C LYS A 48 4.95 -6.80 24.33
N ILE A 49 4.51 -7.80 23.58
CA ILE A 49 3.66 -8.87 24.09
C ILE A 49 4.57 -9.83 24.86
N GLU A 50 4.34 -9.98 26.16
CA GLU A 50 5.17 -10.81 27.04
C GLU A 50 4.62 -12.22 27.16
N VAL A 51 3.28 -12.36 27.28
CA VAL A 51 2.59 -13.65 27.40
C VAL A 51 1.33 -13.66 26.56
N VAL A 52 1.10 -14.77 25.86
CA VAL A 52 -0.19 -15.13 25.26
C VAL A 52 -0.49 -16.55 25.69
N THR A 53 -1.57 -16.80 26.41
CA THR A 53 -1.83 -18.10 27.00
C THR A 53 -3.31 -18.39 27.20
N PRO A 54 -3.77 -19.66 27.03
CA PRO A 54 -5.12 -20.06 27.44
C PRO A 54 -5.29 -20.21 28.95
N ARG A 55 -4.20 -20.08 29.71
CA ARG A 55 -4.20 -20.14 31.18
C ARG A 55 -4.46 -18.78 31.78
N GLU A 56 -4.91 -18.73 33.03
CA GLU A 56 -5.00 -17.49 33.78
C GLU A 56 -3.60 -16.99 34.14
N VAL A 57 -3.39 -15.67 33.99
CA VAL A 57 -2.14 -15.01 34.38
C VAL A 57 -2.32 -14.38 35.77
N ALA A 58 -1.57 -14.85 36.75
CA ALA A 58 -1.48 -14.23 38.09
C ALA A 58 -0.75 -12.89 37.96
N PHE A 59 -1.50 -11.78 38.02
CA PHE A 59 -0.95 -10.45 37.84
C PHE A 59 -1.64 -9.43 38.76
N ASP A 60 -0.82 -8.81 39.62
CA ASP A 60 -1.27 -7.75 40.54
C ASP A 60 -0.91 -6.37 39.95
N GLY A 61 -1.59 -5.98 38.88
CA GLY A 61 -1.37 -4.73 38.18
C GLY A 61 -2.58 -4.32 37.37
N LYS A 62 -2.40 -3.33 36.50
CA LYS A 62 -3.46 -2.84 35.65
C LYS A 62 -3.98 -3.94 34.72
N SER A 63 -5.27 -4.22 34.78
CA SER A 63 -5.91 -5.22 33.93
C SER A 63 -7.18 -4.67 33.27
N ILE A 64 -7.51 -5.25 32.12
CA ILE A 64 -8.75 -5.01 31.36
C ILE A 64 -9.46 -6.35 31.24
N ASP A 65 -10.70 -6.45 31.71
CA ASP A 65 -11.54 -7.61 31.48
C ASP A 65 -12.10 -7.57 30.06
N CYS A 66 -11.72 -8.55 29.26
CA CYS A 66 -12.12 -8.73 27.87
C CYS A 66 -13.20 -9.81 27.69
N THR A 67 -13.92 -10.16 28.76
CA THR A 67 -15.05 -11.11 28.67
C THR A 67 -16.04 -10.65 27.58
N GLY A 68 -16.38 -11.54 26.65
CA GLY A 68 -17.24 -11.26 25.50
C GLY A 68 -16.60 -10.42 24.38
N LYS A 69 -15.29 -10.16 24.47
CA LYS A 69 -14.52 -9.42 23.44
C LYS A 69 -13.51 -10.34 22.76
N VAL A 70 -13.09 -9.94 21.57
CA VAL A 70 -11.96 -10.53 20.87
C VAL A 70 -10.70 -9.71 21.18
N ILE A 71 -9.59 -10.38 21.45
CA ILE A 71 -8.25 -9.79 21.53
C ILE A 71 -7.51 -10.19 20.27
N SER A 72 -7.07 -9.23 19.49
CA SER A 72 -6.29 -9.46 18.27
C SER A 72 -5.14 -8.46 18.16
N PRO A 73 -4.09 -8.75 17.35
CA PRO A 73 -3.20 -7.71 16.87
C PRO A 73 -3.97 -6.58 16.20
N GLY A 74 -3.41 -5.38 16.20
CA GLY A 74 -3.98 -4.28 15.42
C GLY A 74 -3.94 -4.58 13.93
N PHE A 75 -4.98 -4.15 13.20
CA PHE A 75 -5.06 -4.38 11.77
C PHE A 75 -4.04 -3.55 10.99
N ILE A 76 -3.58 -4.10 9.87
CA ILE A 76 -2.71 -3.44 8.91
C ILE A 76 -3.58 -3.08 7.70
N ASP A 77 -3.70 -1.80 7.41
CA ASP A 77 -4.28 -1.32 6.15
C ASP A 77 -3.21 -1.40 5.06
N MET A 78 -3.33 -2.41 4.22
CA MET A 78 -2.33 -2.73 3.19
C MET A 78 -2.34 -1.75 2.02
N HIS A 79 -3.40 -0.94 1.89
CA HIS A 79 -3.52 -0.01 0.78
C HIS A 79 -4.11 1.32 1.22
N SER A 80 -3.26 2.29 1.51
CA SER A 80 -3.68 3.63 1.88
C SER A 80 -2.83 4.71 1.22
N HIS A 81 -3.34 5.95 1.30
CA HIS A 81 -2.60 7.16 0.96
C HIS A 81 -2.41 8.06 2.19
N MET A 82 -2.36 7.43 3.37
CA MET A 82 -2.18 8.13 4.65
C MET A 82 -0.80 8.78 4.77
N ASP A 83 0.18 8.33 4.01
CA ASP A 83 1.49 8.96 3.89
C ASP A 83 1.40 10.46 3.51
N TRP A 84 0.45 10.84 2.66
CA TRP A 84 0.17 12.23 2.31
C TRP A 84 -0.62 13.00 3.39
N VAL A 85 -1.32 12.29 4.26
CA VAL A 85 -2.14 12.88 5.33
C VAL A 85 -1.37 13.03 6.63
N LEU A 86 -0.45 12.11 6.92
CA LEU A 86 0.31 12.11 8.18
C LEU A 86 1.05 13.41 8.48
N PRO A 87 1.65 14.14 7.50
CA PRO A 87 2.32 15.41 7.77
C PRO A 87 1.38 16.55 8.17
N VAL A 88 0.07 16.39 7.99
CA VAL A 88 -0.90 17.42 8.33
C VAL A 88 -1.06 17.51 9.84
N ASN A 89 -0.87 18.71 10.41
CA ASN A 89 -0.99 18.93 11.85
C ASN A 89 -2.46 18.91 12.32
N GLY A 90 -2.70 18.28 13.47
CA GLY A 90 -3.99 18.39 14.18
C GLY A 90 -5.18 17.64 13.56
N HIS A 91 -4.98 16.79 12.55
CA HIS A 91 -6.07 16.09 11.86
C HIS A 91 -6.49 14.77 12.53
N SER A 92 -6.94 14.84 13.79
CA SER A 92 -7.56 13.69 14.46
C SER A 92 -8.77 13.14 13.68
N ARG A 93 -9.55 14.01 13.04
CA ARG A 93 -10.72 13.61 12.22
C ARG A 93 -10.35 12.70 11.04
N MET A 94 -9.17 12.87 10.45
CA MET A 94 -8.72 12.01 9.33
C MET A 94 -8.14 10.68 9.82
N LYS A 95 -7.61 10.62 11.03
CA LYS A 95 -6.96 9.46 11.64
C LYS A 95 -7.90 8.62 12.51
N SER A 96 -8.84 9.27 13.21
CA SER A 96 -9.75 8.60 14.15
C SER A 96 -10.63 7.49 13.54
N PRO A 97 -11.12 7.57 12.29
CA PRO A 97 -11.87 6.47 11.69
C PRO A 97 -11.07 5.18 11.59
N TYR A 98 -9.77 5.27 11.31
CA TYR A 98 -8.87 4.11 11.25
C TYR A 98 -8.65 3.51 12.63
N THR A 99 -8.34 4.36 13.63
CA THR A 99 -8.19 3.93 15.02
C THR A 99 -9.46 3.26 15.54
N ALA A 100 -10.64 3.81 15.23
CA ALA A 100 -11.93 3.26 15.63
C ALA A 100 -12.23 1.89 15.03
N GLN A 101 -11.58 1.54 13.91
CA GLN A 101 -11.64 0.22 13.25
C GLN A 101 -10.55 -0.73 13.73
N GLY A 102 -9.69 -0.32 14.67
CA GLY A 102 -8.57 -1.12 15.16
C GLY A 102 -7.37 -1.18 14.21
N ILE A 103 -7.31 -0.29 13.21
CA ILE A 103 -6.14 -0.17 12.33
C ILE A 103 -5.03 0.51 13.11
N THR A 104 -3.86 -0.11 13.16
CA THR A 104 -2.67 0.37 13.87
C THR A 104 -1.48 0.62 12.96
N THR A 105 -1.56 0.14 11.72
CA THR A 105 -0.48 0.25 10.73
C THR A 105 -1.05 0.62 9.37
N PHE A 106 -0.41 1.59 8.69
CA PHE A 106 -0.71 1.95 7.31
C PHE A 106 0.41 1.52 6.38
N VAL A 107 0.05 1.04 5.19
CA VAL A 107 0.96 0.94 4.06
C VAL A 107 0.65 2.08 3.10
N GLY A 108 1.50 3.10 3.09
CA GLY A 108 1.39 4.29 2.24
C GLY A 108 2.31 4.24 1.03
N GLY A 109 2.22 5.26 0.17
CA GLY A 109 3.01 5.34 -1.04
C GLY A 109 2.51 4.47 -2.19
N ASN A 110 1.27 4.00 -2.12
CA ASN A 110 0.63 3.16 -3.13
C ASN A 110 0.38 3.89 -4.45
N CYS A 111 0.03 3.14 -5.49
CA CYS A 111 -0.44 3.64 -6.79
C CYS A 111 0.56 4.57 -7.52
N GLY A 112 1.84 4.43 -7.28
CA GLY A 112 2.87 5.29 -7.86
C GLY A 112 2.96 6.68 -7.21
N PHE A 113 2.21 6.94 -6.14
CA PHE A 113 2.08 8.24 -5.48
C PHE A 113 2.83 8.32 -4.14
N GLY A 114 4.08 7.94 -4.10
CA GLY A 114 4.91 8.09 -2.90
C GLY A 114 5.20 9.55 -2.55
N VAL A 115 5.43 9.81 -1.27
CA VAL A 115 5.69 11.15 -0.71
C VAL A 115 7.15 11.57 -0.74
N ALA A 116 8.04 10.72 -1.25
CA ALA A 116 9.50 10.94 -1.25
C ALA A 116 10.15 10.22 -2.44
N ALA A 117 11.47 10.20 -2.49
CA ALA A 117 12.30 9.79 -3.62
C ALA A 117 12.20 10.80 -4.78
N PHE A 118 12.29 12.08 -4.46
CA PHE A 118 12.21 13.17 -5.42
C PHE A 118 13.61 13.62 -5.84
N ARG A 119 13.72 14.06 -7.09
CA ARG A 119 14.91 14.79 -7.55
C ARG A 119 15.11 16.02 -6.66
N PRO A 120 16.27 16.19 -6.02
CA PRO A 120 16.55 17.37 -5.23
C PRO A 120 16.42 18.66 -6.06
N ARG A 121 15.77 19.69 -5.49
CA ARG A 121 15.54 20.99 -6.15
C ARG A 121 14.79 20.85 -7.49
N SER A 122 13.90 19.88 -7.59
CA SER A 122 13.07 19.67 -8.79
C SER A 122 12.33 20.95 -9.20
N GLU A 123 12.36 21.30 -10.47
CA GLU A 123 11.52 22.34 -11.08
C GLU A 123 10.03 21.96 -11.12
N PHE A 124 9.71 20.66 -11.00
CA PHE A 124 8.35 20.13 -10.99
C PHE A 124 7.77 19.94 -9.58
N ARG A 125 8.40 20.56 -8.57
CA ARG A 125 7.97 20.42 -7.19
C ARG A 125 6.55 20.90 -6.94
N ASP A 126 6.12 21.94 -7.61
CA ASP A 126 4.77 22.47 -7.48
C ASP A 126 3.72 21.46 -7.98
N MET A 127 4.02 20.67 -9.00
CA MET A 127 3.16 19.58 -9.45
C MET A 127 2.97 18.49 -8.40
N LEU A 128 4.00 18.20 -7.61
CA LEU A 128 3.92 17.29 -6.48
C LEU A 128 3.15 17.91 -5.32
N ALA A 129 3.40 19.19 -5.05
CA ALA A 129 2.80 19.95 -3.95
C ALA A 129 1.30 20.20 -4.14
N MET A 130 0.76 20.19 -5.37
CA MET A 130 -0.68 20.31 -5.64
C MET A 130 -1.54 19.30 -4.88
N ARG A 131 -0.99 18.13 -4.52
CA ARG A 131 -1.68 17.09 -3.74
C ARG A 131 -1.96 17.50 -2.30
N VAL A 132 -1.21 18.49 -1.79
CA VAL A 132 -1.22 18.92 -0.39
C VAL A 132 -1.37 20.43 -0.27
N ASP A 133 -1.80 21.08 -1.34
CA ASP A 133 -1.93 22.53 -1.39
C ASP A 133 -2.76 23.08 -0.23
N GLY A 134 -2.23 24.09 0.44
CA GLY A 134 -2.85 24.69 1.62
C GLY A 134 -2.83 23.87 2.90
N LEU A 135 -2.38 22.59 2.87
CA LEU A 135 -2.35 21.72 4.03
C LEU A 135 -1.00 21.76 4.75
N TYR A 136 0.08 21.65 4.02
CA TYR A 136 1.45 21.78 4.53
C TYR A 136 2.44 22.05 3.38
N ARG A 137 3.64 22.51 3.75
CA ARG A 137 4.71 22.66 2.77
C ARG A 137 5.44 21.33 2.55
N LEU A 138 5.62 20.95 1.29
CA LEU A 138 6.42 19.79 0.89
C LEU A 138 7.90 20.22 0.89
N ASP A 139 8.60 20.10 2.03
CA ASP A 139 9.94 20.62 2.28
C ASP A 139 11.01 19.54 2.45
N TRP A 140 10.75 18.35 1.94
CA TRP A 140 11.67 17.20 1.92
C TRP A 140 11.74 16.59 0.52
N ASP A 141 12.84 15.90 0.20
CA ASP A 141 13.06 15.16 -1.04
C ASP A 141 13.18 13.66 -0.78
N THR A 142 13.87 13.28 0.29
CA THR A 142 14.26 11.89 0.55
C THR A 142 13.33 11.21 1.55
N MET A 143 13.34 9.86 1.58
CA MET A 143 12.54 9.07 2.50
C MET A 143 12.96 9.31 3.96
N ASP A 144 14.25 9.46 4.23
CA ASP A 144 14.74 9.76 5.58
C ASP A 144 14.28 11.13 6.09
N GLN A 145 14.28 12.15 5.23
CA GLN A 145 13.75 13.48 5.57
C GLN A 145 12.26 13.40 5.90
N TYR A 146 11.47 12.67 5.09
CA TYR A 146 10.06 12.44 5.36
C TYR A 146 9.83 11.72 6.70
N PHE A 147 10.51 10.60 6.95
CA PHE A 147 10.41 9.88 8.22
C PHE A 147 10.84 10.74 9.41
N THR A 148 11.88 11.53 9.26
CA THR A 148 12.32 12.49 10.29
C THR A 148 11.23 13.53 10.59
N ARG A 149 10.57 14.05 9.56
CA ARG A 149 9.43 14.99 9.71
C ARG A 149 8.29 14.34 10.50
N ILE A 150 7.88 13.12 10.13
CA ILE A 150 6.80 12.40 10.79
C ILE A 150 7.14 12.05 12.24
N ARG A 151 8.36 11.56 12.52
CA ARG A 151 8.81 11.25 13.89
C ARG A 151 8.78 12.47 14.81
N ARG A 152 9.24 13.62 14.32
CA ARG A 152 9.22 14.89 15.08
C ARG A 152 7.80 15.36 15.41
N GLN A 153 6.86 15.10 14.51
CA GLN A 153 5.46 15.47 14.71
C GLN A 153 4.74 14.53 15.68
N GLY A 154 5.24 13.32 15.86
CA GLY A 154 4.63 12.23 16.60
C GLY A 154 3.64 11.43 15.75
N MET A 155 3.60 10.13 16.00
CA MET A 155 2.74 9.18 15.30
C MET A 155 1.86 8.42 16.29
N THR A 156 0.62 8.20 15.88
CA THR A 156 -0.33 7.34 16.61
C THR A 156 -0.45 5.95 15.97
N HIS A 157 0.06 5.77 14.78
CA HIS A 157 0.02 4.54 13.99
C HIS A 157 1.42 4.23 13.48
N ASN A 158 1.69 2.94 13.21
CA ASN A 158 2.88 2.55 12.48
C ASN A 158 2.71 2.91 10.99
N LEU A 159 3.82 3.17 10.32
CA LEU A 159 3.87 3.46 8.90
C LEU A 159 4.86 2.54 8.21
N VAL A 160 4.38 1.84 7.20
CA VAL A 160 5.18 1.21 6.14
C VAL A 160 5.02 2.08 4.91
N ASN A 161 6.10 2.54 4.29
CA ASN A 161 6.00 3.42 3.13
C ASN A 161 6.68 2.83 1.90
N LEU A 162 6.07 3.08 0.75
CA LEU A 162 6.59 2.71 -0.56
C LEU A 162 7.13 3.97 -1.27
N ALA A 163 8.16 3.82 -2.07
CA ALA A 163 8.58 4.86 -3.00
C ALA A 163 7.68 4.82 -4.24
N GLY A 164 7.16 5.98 -4.65
CA GLY A 164 6.27 6.06 -5.80
C GLY A 164 7.03 6.29 -7.09
N HIS A 165 7.05 5.33 -8.01
CA HIS A 165 7.62 5.48 -9.34
C HIS A 165 7.06 6.71 -10.06
N GLY A 166 5.73 6.92 -10.03
CA GLY A 166 5.08 8.05 -10.69
C GLY A 166 5.52 9.40 -10.13
N THR A 167 5.59 9.56 -8.80
CA THR A 167 6.03 10.81 -8.18
C THR A 167 7.53 11.03 -8.34
N THR A 168 8.36 10.00 -8.32
CA THR A 168 9.78 10.11 -8.67
C THR A 168 9.93 10.59 -10.10
N ARG A 169 9.22 9.96 -11.06
CA ARG A 169 9.23 10.35 -12.48
C ARG A 169 8.74 11.79 -12.67
N THR A 170 7.65 12.21 -11.98
CA THR A 170 7.17 13.60 -11.99
C THR A 170 8.24 14.56 -11.52
N SER A 171 8.97 14.24 -10.45
CA SER A 171 10.03 15.10 -9.91
C SER A 171 11.18 15.31 -10.89
N MET A 172 11.39 14.39 -11.81
CA MET A 172 12.48 14.43 -12.79
C MET A 172 12.11 15.22 -14.05
N ARG A 173 10.86 15.09 -14.53
CA ARG A 173 10.50 15.57 -15.86
C ARG A 173 9.02 16.00 -16.02
N GLY A 174 8.27 16.12 -14.94
CA GLY A 174 6.83 16.40 -15.00
C GLY A 174 6.05 15.26 -15.67
N PHE A 175 5.05 15.59 -16.46
CA PHE A 175 4.20 14.63 -17.19
C PHE A 175 4.61 14.44 -18.65
N LYS A 176 5.90 14.60 -18.96
CA LYS A 176 6.37 14.37 -20.35
C LYS A 176 6.06 12.94 -20.79
N PRO A 177 5.39 12.76 -21.97
CA PRO A 177 4.90 11.44 -22.40
C PRO A 177 5.96 10.56 -23.08
N THR A 178 7.18 11.07 -23.27
CA THR A 178 8.25 10.32 -23.93
C THR A 178 8.90 9.33 -22.96
N PRO A 179 9.48 8.21 -23.43
CA PRO A 179 10.30 7.32 -22.62
C PRO A 179 11.45 8.07 -21.91
N LEU A 180 11.92 7.51 -20.79
CA LEU A 180 13.12 8.03 -20.13
C LEU A 180 14.35 7.81 -21.02
N SER A 181 15.23 8.81 -21.07
CA SER A 181 16.58 8.62 -21.63
C SER A 181 17.40 7.68 -20.73
N PRO A 182 18.50 7.09 -21.23
CA PRO A 182 19.37 6.26 -20.40
C PRO A 182 19.91 6.99 -19.15
N ASP A 183 20.15 8.29 -19.21
CA ASP A 183 20.59 9.09 -18.08
C ASP A 183 19.47 9.29 -17.07
N GLU A 184 18.27 9.62 -17.52
CA GLU A 184 17.08 9.73 -16.67
C GLU A 184 16.74 8.39 -16.02
N MET A 185 16.89 7.27 -16.73
CA MET A 185 16.65 5.94 -16.18
C MET A 185 17.66 5.62 -15.06
N ARG A 186 18.95 5.94 -15.26
CA ARG A 186 19.95 5.78 -14.20
C ARG A 186 19.63 6.63 -12.98
N GLU A 187 19.22 7.88 -13.18
CA GLU A 187 18.81 8.76 -12.08
C GLU A 187 17.57 8.22 -11.34
N MET A 188 16.56 7.77 -12.07
CA MET A 188 15.36 7.13 -11.48
C MET A 188 15.76 5.97 -10.56
N LEU A 189 16.62 5.08 -11.03
CA LEU A 189 17.07 3.92 -10.25
C LEU A 189 17.84 4.36 -9.01
N LEU A 190 18.70 5.37 -9.09
CA LEU A 190 19.44 5.91 -7.93
C LEU A 190 18.50 6.49 -6.88
N LEU A 191 17.51 7.31 -7.28
CA LEU A 191 16.53 7.91 -6.37
C LEU A 191 15.67 6.83 -5.66
N LEU A 192 15.24 5.81 -6.41
CA LEU A 192 14.46 4.71 -5.85
C LEU A 192 15.33 3.82 -4.95
N GLU A 193 16.58 3.53 -5.34
CA GLU A 193 17.52 2.76 -4.54
C GLU A 193 17.82 3.45 -3.21
N GLU A 194 18.11 4.75 -3.23
CA GLU A 194 18.30 5.56 -2.02
C GLU A 194 17.07 5.48 -1.10
N ALA A 195 15.85 5.61 -1.65
CA ALA A 195 14.63 5.51 -0.85
C ALA A 195 14.46 4.12 -0.20
N LEU A 196 14.81 3.04 -0.92
CA LEU A 196 14.78 1.67 -0.38
C LEU A 196 15.81 1.48 0.75
N GLU A 197 16.99 2.06 0.63
CA GLU A 197 18.04 2.03 1.66
C GLU A 197 17.67 2.88 2.88
N GLN A 198 16.94 3.97 2.69
CA GLN A 198 16.43 4.83 3.76
C GLN A 198 15.17 4.29 4.44
N GLY A 199 14.70 3.09 4.08
CA GLY A 199 13.64 2.37 4.78
C GLY A 199 12.31 2.30 4.03
N ALA A 200 12.22 2.69 2.77
CA ALA A 200 11.08 2.33 1.94
C ALA A 200 10.97 0.80 1.84
N TYR A 201 9.75 0.29 1.98
CA TYR A 201 9.51 -1.16 2.01
C TYR A 201 9.39 -1.76 0.61
N GLY A 202 9.24 -0.93 -0.39
CA GLY A 202 9.12 -1.31 -1.79
C GLY A 202 8.94 -0.11 -2.70
N VAL A 203 8.57 -0.40 -3.94
CA VAL A 203 8.22 0.61 -4.95
C VAL A 203 6.78 0.37 -5.42
N SER A 204 6.05 1.44 -5.69
CA SER A 204 4.71 1.35 -6.26
C SER A 204 4.65 1.90 -7.68
N PHE A 205 3.90 1.23 -8.54
CA PHE A 205 3.53 1.70 -9.87
C PHE A 205 2.09 2.21 -9.89
N GLY A 206 1.82 3.22 -10.74
CA GLY A 206 0.47 3.68 -11.09
C GLY A 206 0.40 3.83 -12.60
N LEU A 207 -0.16 2.82 -13.28
CA LEU A 207 -0.01 2.66 -14.74
C LEU A 207 -1.24 3.11 -15.55
N GLN A 208 -2.31 3.54 -14.89
CA GLN A 208 -3.54 3.96 -15.56
C GLN A 208 -3.59 5.47 -15.87
N TYR A 209 -2.68 6.24 -15.32
CA TYR A 209 -2.64 7.71 -15.39
C TYR A 209 -1.20 8.24 -15.47
N GLU A 210 -1.07 9.55 -15.71
CA GLU A 210 0.23 10.22 -15.81
C GLU A 210 0.99 10.25 -14.48
N PRO A 211 2.28 10.15 -14.51
CA PRO A 211 3.14 9.89 -15.66
C PRO A 211 3.38 8.40 -15.92
N GLY A 212 2.84 7.51 -15.10
CA GLY A 212 3.11 6.07 -15.16
C GLY A 212 2.57 5.39 -16.42
N ILE A 213 1.49 5.93 -17.01
CA ILE A 213 0.93 5.42 -18.27
C ILE A 213 1.94 5.49 -19.41
N PHE A 214 2.91 6.41 -19.35
CA PHE A 214 3.96 6.60 -20.36
C PHE A 214 5.21 5.77 -20.09
N ALA A 215 5.23 4.99 -19.00
CA ALA A 215 6.36 4.11 -18.69
C ALA A 215 6.40 2.93 -19.67
N THR A 216 7.58 2.66 -20.22
CA THR A 216 7.79 1.50 -21.07
C THR A 216 7.95 0.23 -20.22
N MET A 217 7.69 -0.95 -20.80
CA MET A 217 7.94 -2.22 -20.11
C MET A 217 9.44 -2.41 -19.76
N ASP A 218 10.34 -1.79 -20.50
CA ASP A 218 11.77 -1.79 -20.17
C ASP A 218 12.05 -0.96 -18.91
N GLU A 219 11.48 0.25 -18.80
CA GLU A 219 11.54 1.09 -17.60
C GLU A 219 11.00 0.32 -16.38
N LEU A 220 9.80 -0.27 -16.49
CA LEU A 220 9.19 -1.05 -15.42
C LEU A 220 10.01 -2.29 -15.03
N THR A 221 10.61 -2.95 -16.01
CA THR A 221 11.49 -4.12 -15.79
C THR A 221 12.72 -3.73 -14.97
N GLN A 222 13.40 -2.64 -15.33
CA GLN A 222 14.60 -2.19 -14.62
C GLN A 222 14.29 -1.80 -13.16
N VAL A 223 13.12 -1.18 -12.91
CA VAL A 223 12.68 -0.86 -11.54
C VAL A 223 12.33 -2.15 -10.77
N ALA A 224 11.63 -3.10 -11.40
CA ALA A 224 11.30 -4.39 -10.77
C ALA A 224 12.55 -5.21 -10.43
N ASP A 225 13.57 -5.19 -11.29
CA ASP A 225 14.88 -5.80 -11.03
C ASP A 225 15.60 -5.16 -9.84
N LEU A 226 15.52 -3.82 -9.70
CA LEU A 226 16.04 -3.12 -8.52
C LEU A 226 15.32 -3.59 -7.25
N VAL A 227 13.99 -3.61 -7.27
CA VAL A 227 13.15 -4.04 -6.14
C VAL A 227 13.51 -5.49 -5.73
N LYS A 228 13.68 -6.38 -6.70
CA LYS A 228 14.11 -7.77 -6.48
C LYS A 228 15.48 -7.85 -5.83
N ARG A 229 16.48 -7.14 -6.37
CA ARG A 229 17.85 -7.13 -5.81
C ARG A 229 17.90 -6.63 -4.38
N LYS A 230 17.03 -5.69 -4.01
CA LYS A 230 16.92 -5.14 -2.64
C LYS A 230 16.02 -5.99 -1.72
N ASP A 231 15.51 -7.11 -2.19
CA ASP A 231 14.58 -7.99 -1.44
C ASP A 231 13.34 -7.25 -0.92
N LYS A 232 12.74 -6.41 -1.75
CA LYS A 232 11.60 -5.56 -1.44
C LYS A 232 10.36 -6.00 -2.22
N ILE A 233 9.23 -5.28 -2.04
CA ILE A 233 7.96 -5.54 -2.71
C ILE A 233 7.69 -4.52 -3.82
N LEU A 234 7.07 -4.98 -4.90
CA LEU A 234 6.51 -4.15 -5.96
C LEU A 234 4.99 -4.15 -5.84
N THR A 235 4.38 -2.99 -5.65
CA THR A 235 2.92 -2.85 -5.68
C THR A 235 2.47 -2.14 -6.95
N VAL A 236 1.32 -2.50 -7.51
CA VAL A 236 0.93 -1.99 -8.83
C VAL A 236 -0.54 -1.63 -8.89
N HIS A 237 -0.84 -0.33 -9.07
CA HIS A 237 -2.08 0.10 -9.68
C HIS A 237 -1.96 -0.20 -11.17
N MET A 238 -2.70 -1.21 -11.62
CA MET A 238 -2.57 -1.75 -12.98
C MET A 238 -3.04 -0.78 -14.07
N LYS A 239 -2.71 -1.09 -15.31
CA LYS A 239 -3.02 -0.26 -16.47
C LYS A 239 -4.53 -0.20 -16.79
N ALA A 240 -5.31 -1.22 -16.38
CA ALA A 240 -6.76 -1.26 -16.57
C ALA A 240 -7.48 -2.09 -15.50
N TYR A 241 -8.70 -1.67 -15.13
CA TYR A 241 -9.61 -2.35 -14.21
C TYR A 241 -10.99 -2.63 -14.85
N SER A 242 -11.14 -2.29 -16.11
CA SER A 242 -12.36 -2.52 -16.91
C SER A 242 -12.05 -3.36 -18.15
N SER A 243 -13.07 -4.04 -18.67
CA SER A 243 -12.94 -4.82 -19.90
C SER A 243 -12.56 -3.97 -21.13
N LEU A 244 -12.88 -2.68 -21.08
CA LEU A 244 -12.46 -1.67 -22.08
C LEU A 244 -11.83 -0.49 -21.33
N SER A 245 -10.62 -0.12 -21.71
CA SER A 245 -9.90 1.02 -21.16
C SER A 245 -9.20 1.79 -22.29
N GLY A 246 -9.11 3.10 -22.17
CA GLY A 246 -8.35 3.93 -23.10
C GLY A 246 -6.83 3.68 -23.09
N THR A 247 -6.35 2.91 -22.13
CA THR A 247 -4.92 2.59 -21.94
C THR A 247 -4.40 1.45 -22.82
N TYR A 248 -5.28 0.72 -23.47
CA TYR A 248 -4.94 -0.33 -24.44
C TYR A 248 -5.57 -0.03 -25.80
N PRO A 249 -4.96 -0.46 -26.92
CA PRO A 249 -5.57 -0.34 -28.22
C PRO A 249 -6.92 -1.08 -28.30
N LEU A 250 -7.96 -0.40 -28.80
CA LEU A 250 -9.25 -1.03 -29.01
C LEU A 250 -9.14 -2.06 -30.13
N LYS A 251 -9.52 -3.30 -29.86
CA LYS A 251 -9.64 -4.39 -30.83
C LYS A 251 -11.07 -4.90 -30.84
N LEU A 252 -11.66 -5.12 -32.03
CA LEU A 252 -13.04 -5.62 -32.19
C LEU A 252 -13.25 -6.97 -31.50
N PHE A 253 -12.23 -7.83 -31.52
CA PHE A 253 -12.20 -9.13 -30.86
C PHE A 253 -10.89 -9.21 -30.07
N GLY A 254 -10.91 -8.75 -28.84
CA GLY A 254 -9.74 -8.68 -27.98
C GLY A 254 -10.03 -9.26 -26.61
N ARG A 255 -8.96 -9.65 -25.94
CA ARG A 255 -9.01 -10.03 -24.52
C ARG A 255 -9.42 -8.81 -23.69
N PRO A 256 -10.24 -8.95 -22.63
CA PRO A 256 -10.57 -7.86 -21.72
C PRO A 256 -9.32 -7.15 -21.20
N HIS A 257 -9.33 -5.80 -21.19
CA HIS A 257 -8.15 -5.01 -20.87
C HIS A 257 -7.68 -5.19 -19.43
N ASN A 258 -8.59 -5.42 -18.48
CA ASN A 258 -8.23 -5.75 -17.09
C ASN A 258 -7.46 -7.08 -16.99
N LEU A 259 -7.78 -8.07 -17.81
CA LEU A 259 -7.04 -9.33 -17.86
C LEU A 259 -5.65 -9.15 -18.50
N LEU A 260 -5.56 -8.35 -19.58
CA LEU A 260 -4.27 -7.97 -20.16
C LEU A 260 -3.38 -7.27 -19.14
N ALA A 261 -3.95 -6.37 -18.33
CA ALA A 261 -3.20 -5.65 -17.30
C ALA A 261 -2.66 -6.59 -16.19
N ILE A 262 -3.42 -7.61 -15.81
CA ILE A 262 -2.96 -8.66 -14.89
C ILE A 262 -1.83 -9.45 -15.55
N GLU A 263 -2.01 -9.92 -16.79
CA GLU A 263 -1.00 -10.70 -17.51
C GLU A 263 0.31 -9.93 -17.69
N ASP A 264 0.26 -8.64 -18.02
CA ASP A 264 1.45 -7.79 -18.14
C ASP A 264 2.26 -7.79 -16.84
N MET A 265 1.59 -7.67 -15.68
CA MET A 265 2.27 -7.64 -14.37
C MET A 265 2.76 -9.01 -13.94
N LEU A 266 2.00 -10.07 -14.20
CA LEU A 266 2.46 -11.44 -13.95
C LEU A 266 3.68 -11.79 -14.82
N ASN A 267 3.70 -11.35 -16.08
CA ASN A 267 4.85 -11.54 -16.98
C ASN A 267 6.07 -10.73 -16.52
N LEU A 268 5.85 -9.51 -15.99
CA LEU A 268 6.91 -8.74 -15.36
C LEU A 268 7.51 -9.49 -14.16
N ALA A 269 6.65 -10.03 -13.28
CA ALA A 269 7.08 -10.82 -12.13
C ALA A 269 7.81 -12.11 -12.55
N ARG A 270 7.35 -12.83 -13.60
CA ARG A 270 8.05 -14.00 -14.16
C ARG A 270 9.45 -13.65 -14.65
N LYS A 271 9.57 -12.51 -15.34
CA LYS A 271 10.84 -12.07 -15.91
C LYS A 271 11.86 -11.66 -14.85
N THR A 272 11.43 -10.99 -13.79
CA THR A 272 12.31 -10.35 -12.79
C THR A 272 12.43 -11.14 -11.49
N GLY A 273 11.45 -11.99 -11.18
CA GLY A 273 11.32 -12.65 -9.89
C GLY A 273 10.94 -11.71 -8.74
N ALA A 274 10.44 -10.51 -9.04
CA ALA A 274 10.01 -9.56 -8.03
C ALA A 274 8.74 -10.06 -7.31
N ARG A 275 8.65 -9.84 -5.99
CA ARG A 275 7.40 -10.02 -5.23
C ARG A 275 6.40 -8.98 -5.69
N LEU A 276 5.21 -9.41 -6.07
CA LEU A 276 4.19 -8.58 -6.69
C LEU A 276 2.94 -8.48 -5.81
N GLN A 277 2.52 -7.25 -5.53
CA GLN A 277 1.21 -6.94 -4.94
C GLN A 277 0.36 -6.23 -5.99
N LEU A 278 -0.71 -6.86 -6.45
CA LEU A 278 -1.72 -6.23 -7.31
C LEU A 278 -2.64 -5.38 -6.44
N SER A 279 -2.56 -4.06 -6.60
CA SER A 279 -3.32 -3.10 -5.81
C SER A 279 -4.79 -3.12 -6.18
N HIS A 280 -5.67 -3.08 -5.15
CA HIS A 280 -7.12 -2.95 -5.27
C HIS A 280 -7.69 -3.71 -6.47
N LEU A 281 -7.56 -5.05 -6.46
CA LEU A 281 -8.09 -5.92 -7.49
C LEU A 281 -9.62 -5.76 -7.55
N ILE A 282 -10.07 -4.92 -8.49
CA ILE A 282 -11.46 -4.52 -8.68
C ILE A 282 -11.89 -4.70 -10.14
N PHE A 283 -13.19 -4.78 -10.36
CA PHE A 283 -13.81 -5.01 -11.67
C PHE A 283 -14.77 -3.88 -11.97
N VAL A 284 -14.28 -2.86 -12.69
CA VAL A 284 -15.01 -1.61 -12.94
C VAL A 284 -16.02 -1.80 -14.07
N GLY A 285 -17.30 -1.55 -13.74
CA GLY A 285 -18.44 -1.69 -14.64
C GLY A 285 -18.93 -3.13 -14.80
N SER A 286 -20.24 -3.28 -14.92
CA SER A 286 -20.92 -4.59 -14.94
C SER A 286 -20.44 -5.54 -16.05
N ARG A 287 -19.97 -5.00 -17.18
CA ARG A 287 -19.38 -5.79 -18.28
C ARG A 287 -18.06 -6.44 -17.92
N THR A 288 -17.42 -6.01 -16.84
CA THR A 288 -16.13 -6.55 -16.39
C THR A 288 -16.30 -7.65 -15.34
N TRP A 289 -17.43 -7.72 -14.65
CA TRP A 289 -17.63 -8.66 -13.53
C TRP A 289 -17.46 -10.12 -13.91
N ASN A 290 -17.84 -10.50 -15.14
CA ASN A 290 -17.66 -11.86 -15.64
C ASN A 290 -16.20 -12.29 -15.85
N THR A 291 -15.25 -11.36 -15.73
CA THR A 291 -13.80 -11.66 -15.83
C THR A 291 -13.17 -12.02 -14.48
N CYS A 292 -13.93 -11.94 -13.38
CA CYS A 292 -13.39 -12.14 -12.03
C CYS A 292 -12.78 -13.54 -11.84
N GLU A 293 -13.48 -14.59 -12.25
CA GLU A 293 -13.00 -15.98 -12.11
C GLU A 293 -11.71 -16.18 -12.91
N GLU A 294 -11.66 -15.68 -14.15
CA GLU A 294 -10.46 -15.79 -14.99
C GLU A 294 -9.27 -15.00 -14.40
N ALA A 295 -9.53 -13.81 -13.84
CA ALA A 295 -8.51 -13.03 -13.16
C ALA A 295 -7.90 -13.79 -11.97
N LEU A 296 -8.73 -14.41 -11.14
CA LEU A 296 -8.26 -15.23 -10.02
C LEU A 296 -7.51 -16.48 -10.50
N MET A 297 -7.99 -17.16 -11.55
CA MET A 297 -7.29 -18.29 -12.14
C MET A 297 -5.88 -17.92 -12.65
N LEU A 298 -5.71 -16.74 -13.28
CA LEU A 298 -4.39 -16.26 -13.72
C LEU A 298 -3.43 -16.06 -12.52
N ILE A 299 -3.93 -15.50 -11.42
CA ILE A 299 -3.15 -15.28 -10.21
C ILE A 299 -2.80 -16.62 -9.55
N ASP A 300 -3.76 -17.53 -9.39
CA ASP A 300 -3.55 -18.86 -8.81
C ASP A 300 -2.55 -19.68 -9.63
N GLN A 301 -2.63 -19.60 -10.96
CA GLN A 301 -1.66 -20.22 -11.83
C GLN A 301 -0.24 -19.65 -11.58
N ALA A 302 -0.09 -18.33 -11.50
CA ALA A 302 1.19 -17.71 -11.25
C ALA A 302 1.77 -18.13 -9.87
N ILE A 303 0.92 -18.22 -8.84
CA ILE A 303 1.32 -18.72 -7.52
C ILE A 303 1.76 -20.19 -7.60
N SER A 304 1.04 -21.03 -8.36
CA SER A 304 1.40 -22.44 -8.56
C SER A 304 2.71 -22.63 -9.32
N GLU A 305 3.09 -21.67 -10.15
CA GLU A 305 4.38 -21.58 -10.83
C GLU A 305 5.53 -21.14 -9.89
N GLY A 306 5.21 -20.79 -8.63
CA GLY A 306 6.18 -20.36 -7.61
C GLY A 306 6.44 -18.85 -7.56
N LEU A 307 5.62 -18.05 -8.22
CA LEU A 307 5.71 -16.58 -8.07
C LEU A 307 5.11 -16.12 -6.73
N ASP A 308 5.74 -15.16 -6.11
CA ASP A 308 5.23 -14.47 -4.92
C ASP A 308 4.30 -13.33 -5.34
N VAL A 309 3.03 -13.67 -5.51
CA VAL A 309 1.97 -12.74 -5.95
C VAL A 309 0.87 -12.68 -4.92
N GLN A 310 0.51 -11.47 -4.54
CA GLN A 310 -0.61 -11.16 -3.65
C GLN A 310 -1.48 -10.05 -4.27
N PHE A 311 -2.65 -9.82 -3.72
CA PHE A 311 -3.48 -8.67 -4.07
C PHE A 311 -4.23 -8.13 -2.85
N ASP A 312 -4.62 -6.87 -2.92
CA ASP A 312 -5.58 -6.26 -1.99
C ASP A 312 -6.88 -5.91 -2.74
N THR A 313 -7.95 -5.73 -2.00
CA THR A 313 -9.24 -5.26 -2.52
C THR A 313 -9.99 -4.51 -1.43
N TYR A 314 -11.12 -3.90 -1.77
CA TYR A 314 -12.00 -3.22 -0.83
C TYR A 314 -13.46 -3.60 -1.07
N ALA A 315 -14.28 -3.47 -0.02
CA ALA A 315 -15.69 -3.89 -0.02
C ALA A 315 -16.66 -2.73 -0.39
N TYR A 316 -16.23 -1.75 -1.18
CA TYR A 316 -17.07 -0.64 -1.61
C TYR A 316 -17.67 -0.90 -2.99
N HIS A 317 -18.85 -0.31 -3.23
CA HIS A 317 -19.52 -0.38 -4.54
C HIS A 317 -18.99 0.67 -5.53
N CYS A 318 -18.11 1.54 -5.12
CA CYS A 318 -17.52 2.59 -5.94
C CYS A 318 -16.05 2.80 -5.57
N GLY A 319 -15.30 3.36 -6.51
CA GLY A 319 -13.95 3.86 -6.31
C GLY A 319 -13.88 5.36 -6.57
N THR A 320 -12.83 5.99 -6.10
CA THR A 320 -12.52 7.40 -6.39
C THR A 320 -11.24 7.46 -7.21
N SER A 321 -11.27 8.21 -8.30
CA SER A 321 -10.10 8.44 -9.14
C SER A 321 -10.19 9.84 -9.76
N ILE A 322 -9.21 10.19 -10.59
CA ILE A 322 -9.22 11.41 -11.39
C ILE A 322 -9.86 11.13 -12.75
N ILE A 323 -10.44 12.16 -13.38
CA ILE A 323 -11.12 12.04 -14.68
C ILE A 323 -10.19 11.48 -15.77
N ASN A 324 -8.90 11.72 -15.66
CA ASN A 324 -7.88 11.30 -16.61
C ASN A 324 -7.86 9.79 -16.89
N VAL A 325 -8.31 8.96 -15.95
CA VAL A 325 -8.35 7.49 -16.12
C VAL A 325 -9.30 7.03 -17.26
N PHE A 326 -10.19 7.91 -17.72
CA PHE A 326 -11.11 7.63 -18.83
C PHE A 326 -10.55 8.02 -20.19
N PHE A 327 -9.47 8.82 -20.22
CA PHE A 327 -8.92 9.30 -21.48
C PHE A 327 -7.87 8.35 -22.05
N PRO A 328 -7.79 8.25 -23.38
CA PRO A 328 -6.76 7.45 -24.02
C PRO A 328 -5.37 8.10 -23.87
N GLU A 329 -4.34 7.26 -23.94
CA GLU A 329 -2.95 7.69 -23.78
C GLU A 329 -2.56 8.86 -24.73
N TRP A 330 -3.04 8.84 -25.97
CA TRP A 330 -2.76 9.92 -26.93
C TRP A 330 -3.33 11.28 -26.50
N PHE A 331 -4.46 11.29 -25.79
CA PHE A 331 -5.03 12.53 -25.24
C PHE A 331 -4.23 12.99 -24.02
N LEU A 332 -3.91 12.07 -23.12
CA LEU A 332 -3.11 12.37 -21.93
C LEU A 332 -1.71 12.90 -22.31
N ALA A 333 -1.15 12.43 -23.42
CA ALA A 333 0.13 12.93 -23.94
C ALA A 333 0.11 14.41 -24.37
N ARG A 334 -1.08 15.02 -24.51
CA ARG A 334 -1.26 16.42 -24.89
C ARG A 334 -1.50 17.33 -23.68
N ILE A 335 -1.71 16.80 -22.48
CA ILE A 335 -1.88 17.59 -21.26
C ILE A 335 -0.58 18.33 -20.90
N PRO A 336 -0.62 19.62 -20.48
CA PRO A 336 -1.82 20.43 -20.18
C PRO A 336 -2.49 21.09 -21.38
N LYS A 337 -1.88 21.14 -22.56
CA LYS A 337 -2.40 21.88 -23.71
C LYS A 337 -3.82 21.47 -24.12
N ALA A 338 -4.16 20.18 -23.96
CA ALA A 338 -5.48 19.66 -24.27
C ALA A 338 -6.61 20.27 -23.42
N TYR A 339 -6.31 20.73 -22.20
CA TYR A 339 -7.31 21.39 -21.36
C TYR A 339 -7.59 22.84 -21.76
N ASP A 340 -6.66 23.46 -22.48
CA ASP A 340 -6.77 24.84 -22.93
C ASP A 340 -7.29 24.95 -24.39
N SER A 341 -7.40 23.81 -25.08
CA SER A 341 -7.83 23.75 -26.47
C SER A 341 -9.31 23.40 -26.58
N GLN A 342 -10.08 24.19 -27.37
CA GLN A 342 -11.46 23.86 -27.75
C GLN A 342 -11.53 22.87 -28.90
N GLU A 343 -10.42 22.58 -29.57
CA GLU A 343 -10.31 21.67 -30.71
C GLU A 343 -9.95 20.24 -30.30
N ASP A 344 -9.38 20.06 -29.12
CA ASP A 344 -9.03 18.76 -28.53
C ASP A 344 -10.13 18.28 -27.56
#